data_1cb34fec4a2721a962b75b27c1125679
#
_entry.id   1cb34fec4a2721a962b75b27c1125679
#
_cell.length_a   1.000
_cell.length_b   1.000
_cell.length_c   1.000
_cell.angle_alpha   90.00
_cell.angle_beta   90.00
_cell.angle_gamma   90.00
#
_symmetry.space_group_name_H-M   'P 1'
#
loop_
_entity.id
_entity.type
_entity.pdbx_description
1 polymer ?
#
loop_
_entity_poly.entity_id
_entity_poly.type
_entity_poly.pdbx_seq_one_letter_code
_entity_poly.pdbx_strand_id
1 'polypeptide(L)'
;MPRFSVFERSVLLDATPAEVYAFHEDPRNISKISPPSLRVERVECSVPATAGGEFRLRVSQFGLPLEWTGVWEEAVPHGRLVDGARKSPFRHWRHSHLFADVPGGTLMTDRVEYSLPLGLLGRLLDKTVMKLVFTAMFIARHKATRQFFFKEKLPGE
;
A
#
# COMPACT_ATOMS: atom_id res chain seq x y z
N MET A 1 -20.77 -14.48 -6.10
CA MET A 1 -19.58 -14.04 -6.86
C MET A 1 -19.03 -12.79 -6.18
N PRO A 2 -17.75 -12.75 -5.84
CA PRO A 2 -17.17 -11.54 -5.29
C PRO A 2 -17.36 -10.38 -6.27
N ARG A 3 -17.79 -9.24 -5.74
CA ARG A 3 -18.02 -8.02 -6.55
C ARG A 3 -16.74 -7.23 -6.80
N PHE A 4 -15.59 -7.77 -6.39
CA PHE A 4 -14.26 -7.16 -6.50
C PHE A 4 -13.22 -8.21 -6.90
N SER A 5 -12.12 -7.74 -7.45
CA SER A 5 -10.92 -8.51 -7.75
C SER A 5 -9.94 -8.44 -6.61
N VAL A 6 -9.07 -9.44 -6.51
CA VAL A 6 -8.05 -9.53 -5.47
C VAL A 6 -6.67 -9.60 -6.12
N PHE A 7 -5.77 -8.74 -5.67
CA PHE A 7 -4.35 -8.81 -5.94
C PHE A 7 -3.61 -9.08 -4.63
N GLU A 8 -2.65 -9.98 -4.64
CA GLU A 8 -1.86 -10.31 -3.46
C GLU A 8 -0.40 -10.52 -3.84
N ARG A 9 0.50 -10.00 -3.02
CA ARG A 9 1.94 -10.18 -3.16
C ARG A 9 2.64 -10.07 -1.81
N SER A 10 3.65 -10.92 -1.60
CA SER A 10 4.44 -10.93 -0.38
C SER A 10 5.90 -10.56 -0.63
N VAL A 11 6.55 -10.05 0.40
CA VAL A 11 7.99 -9.75 0.41
C VAL A 11 8.57 -10.06 1.79
N LEU A 12 9.76 -10.65 1.81
CA LEU A 12 10.54 -10.82 3.05
C LEU A 12 11.38 -9.56 3.28
N LEU A 13 11.23 -8.98 4.46
CA LEU A 13 11.93 -7.77 4.90
C LEU A 13 12.84 -8.11 6.08
N ASP A 14 14.08 -7.68 6.01
CA ASP A 14 15.06 -7.85 7.10
C ASP A 14 14.83 -6.78 8.19
N ALA A 15 13.68 -6.89 8.85
CA ALA A 15 13.23 -6.02 9.92
C ALA A 15 12.19 -6.75 10.77
N THR A 16 11.99 -6.32 12.01
CA THR A 16 10.96 -6.86 12.89
C THR A 16 9.56 -6.44 12.46
N PRO A 17 8.50 -7.21 12.80
CA PRO A 17 7.12 -6.77 12.55
C PRO A 17 6.79 -5.39 13.12
N ALA A 18 7.39 -5.03 14.27
CA ALA A 18 7.21 -3.71 14.88
C ALA A 18 7.78 -2.58 14.00
N GLU A 19 8.98 -2.75 13.46
CA GLU A 19 9.62 -1.77 12.58
C GLU A 19 8.86 -1.62 11.27
N VAL A 20 8.45 -2.75 10.67
CA VAL A 20 7.70 -2.73 9.40
C VAL A 20 6.31 -2.12 9.59
N TYR A 21 5.63 -2.43 10.69
CA TYR A 21 4.35 -1.82 11.07
C TYR A 21 4.48 -0.31 11.23
N ALA A 22 5.44 0.16 12.06
CA ALA A 22 5.68 1.56 12.32
C ALA A 22 5.99 2.36 11.04
N PHE A 23 6.67 1.75 10.08
CA PHE A 23 6.90 2.36 8.77
C PHE A 23 5.61 2.55 7.97
N HIS A 24 4.73 1.53 7.96
CA HIS A 24 3.51 1.52 7.13
C HIS A 24 2.33 2.26 7.77
N GLU A 25 2.30 2.41 9.10
CA GLU A 25 1.25 3.19 9.76
C GLU A 25 1.34 4.70 9.50
N ASP A 26 2.46 5.16 8.96
CA ASP A 26 2.68 6.56 8.58
C ASP A 26 2.59 6.72 7.05
N PRO A 27 1.47 7.23 6.52
CA PRO A 27 1.28 7.42 5.08
C PRO A 27 2.32 8.35 4.42
N ARG A 28 3.05 9.16 5.18
CA ARG A 28 4.13 10.01 4.66
C ARG A 28 5.29 9.18 4.09
N ASN A 29 5.46 7.95 4.58
CA ASN A 29 6.49 7.03 4.10
C ASN A 29 6.20 6.46 2.69
N ILE A 30 4.98 6.61 2.17
CA ILE A 30 4.63 6.20 0.80
C ILE A 30 5.59 6.81 -0.22
N SER A 31 6.00 8.07 -0.02
CA SER A 31 6.95 8.74 -0.92
C SER A 31 8.30 8.04 -1.02
N LYS A 32 8.74 7.33 0.03
CA LYS A 32 10.02 6.63 0.09
C LYS A 32 10.02 5.31 -0.71
N ILE A 33 8.84 4.76 -0.96
CA ILE A 33 8.65 3.44 -1.58
C ILE A 33 7.80 3.48 -2.86
N SER A 34 7.43 4.66 -3.32
CA SER A 34 6.67 4.83 -4.56
C SER A 34 7.58 4.73 -5.78
N PRO A 35 7.11 4.08 -6.87
CA PRO A 35 7.85 4.08 -8.13
C PRO A 35 7.92 5.49 -8.73
N PRO A 36 8.87 5.78 -9.63
CA PRO A 36 9.01 7.11 -10.25
C PRO A 36 7.77 7.62 -10.98
N SER A 37 6.90 6.70 -11.43
CA SER A 37 5.62 7.03 -12.07
C SER A 37 4.57 7.60 -11.12
N LEU A 38 4.75 7.41 -9.80
CA LEU A 38 3.86 7.91 -8.76
C LEU A 38 4.59 8.93 -7.88
N ARG A 39 4.26 10.20 -8.05
CA ARG A 39 4.80 11.28 -7.22
C ARG A 39 3.82 11.63 -6.12
N VAL A 40 4.28 11.58 -4.87
CA VAL A 40 3.50 12.04 -3.71
C VAL A 40 3.76 13.54 -3.53
N GLU A 41 2.71 14.35 -3.63
CA GLU A 41 2.78 15.81 -3.54
C GLU A 41 2.44 16.31 -2.13
N ARG A 42 1.43 15.70 -1.50
CA ARG A 42 0.95 16.09 -0.17
C ARG A 42 0.39 14.89 0.57
N VAL A 43 0.66 14.84 1.87
CA VAL A 43 0.11 13.84 2.79
C VAL A 43 -0.43 14.57 4.02
N GLU A 44 -1.68 14.30 4.38
CA GLU A 44 -2.31 14.74 5.62
C GLU A 44 -2.74 13.48 6.39
N CYS A 45 -2.22 13.30 7.58
CA CYS A 45 -2.50 12.13 8.41
C CYS A 45 -2.22 12.41 9.87
N SER A 46 -2.78 11.59 10.74
CA SER A 46 -2.40 11.46 12.15
C SER A 46 -1.67 10.16 12.38
N VAL A 47 -0.66 10.16 13.23
CA VAL A 47 0.12 9.00 13.64
C VAL A 47 0.06 8.93 15.17
N PRO A 48 -0.11 7.74 15.77
CA PRO A 48 -0.23 6.43 15.15
C PRO A 48 -1.55 6.23 14.39
N ALA A 49 -1.55 5.24 13.48
CA ALA A 49 -2.77 4.82 12.79
C ALA A 49 -3.77 4.25 13.80
N THR A 50 -5.01 4.69 13.71
CA THR A 50 -6.12 4.20 14.56
C THR A 50 -7.32 3.87 13.70
N ALA A 51 -8.04 2.80 14.05
CA ALA A 51 -9.28 2.44 13.35
C ALA A 51 -10.26 3.64 13.33
N GLY A 52 -10.81 3.96 12.16
CA GLY A 52 -11.64 5.14 11.92
C GLY A 52 -10.87 6.41 11.57
N GLY A 53 -9.55 6.45 11.77
CA GLY A 53 -8.71 7.59 11.39
C GLY A 53 -8.61 7.75 9.87
N GLU A 54 -8.62 8.99 9.39
CA GLU A 54 -8.49 9.32 7.97
C GLU A 54 -7.10 9.81 7.64
N PHE A 55 -6.70 9.57 6.40
CA PHE A 55 -5.54 10.20 5.79
C PHE A 55 -5.87 10.66 4.37
N ARG A 56 -5.22 11.72 3.93
CA ARG A 56 -5.40 12.27 2.59
C ARG A 56 -4.08 12.33 1.86
N LEU A 57 -4.12 11.89 0.61
CA LEU A 57 -2.98 11.93 -0.29
C LEU A 57 -3.34 12.75 -1.52
N ARG A 58 -2.43 13.63 -1.92
CA ARG A 58 -2.40 14.19 -3.25
C ARG A 58 -1.20 13.62 -3.96
N VAL A 59 -1.45 12.90 -5.04
CA VAL A 59 -0.42 12.23 -5.81
C VAL A 59 -0.56 12.57 -7.29
N SER A 60 0.50 12.38 -8.04
CA SER A 60 0.48 12.46 -9.49
C SER A 60 0.94 11.12 -10.06
N GLN A 61 0.07 10.47 -10.83
CA GLN A 61 0.34 9.21 -11.50
C GLN A 61 0.51 9.46 -12.99
N PHE A 62 1.68 9.17 -13.55
CA PHE A 62 2.03 9.49 -14.94
C PHE A 62 1.74 10.96 -15.31
N GLY A 63 1.97 11.89 -14.37
CA GLY A 63 1.69 13.31 -14.57
C GLY A 63 0.23 13.72 -14.35
N LEU A 64 -0.69 12.79 -14.13
CA LEU A 64 -2.11 13.08 -13.84
C LEU A 64 -2.35 13.21 -12.35
N PRO A 65 -2.95 14.32 -11.88
CA PRO A 65 -3.23 14.52 -10.47
C PRO A 65 -4.36 13.60 -9.99
N LEU A 66 -4.16 12.99 -8.82
CA LEU A 66 -5.13 12.16 -8.15
C LEU A 66 -5.23 12.56 -6.68
N GLU A 67 -6.45 12.66 -6.19
CA GLU A 67 -6.73 12.82 -4.76
C GLU A 67 -7.25 11.51 -4.18
N TRP A 68 -6.73 11.17 -3.02
CA TRP A 68 -7.07 9.96 -2.30
C TRP A 68 -7.44 10.30 -0.86
N THR A 69 -8.57 9.83 -0.40
CA THR A 69 -8.92 9.87 1.02
C THR A 69 -9.08 8.43 1.49
N GLY A 70 -8.13 8.01 2.32
CA GLY A 70 -8.15 6.70 2.97
C GLY A 70 -8.73 6.77 4.38
N VAL A 71 -9.21 5.65 4.85
CA VAL A 71 -9.65 5.44 6.23
C VAL A 71 -9.04 4.14 6.74
N TRP A 72 -8.43 4.18 7.91
CA TRP A 72 -7.96 2.97 8.57
C TRP A 72 -9.17 2.17 9.06
N GLU A 73 -9.39 1.01 8.47
CA GLU A 73 -10.43 0.07 8.91
C GLU A 73 -9.96 -0.74 10.11
N GLU A 74 -8.70 -1.16 10.07
CA GLU A 74 -8.05 -1.91 11.15
C GLU A 74 -6.62 -1.41 11.36
N ALA A 75 -6.23 -1.29 12.61
CA ALA A 75 -4.85 -1.01 13.02
C ALA A 75 -4.52 -1.90 14.23
N VAL A 76 -3.97 -3.07 13.93
CA VAL A 76 -3.54 -4.05 14.95
C VAL A 76 -2.02 -4.01 15.02
N PRO A 77 -1.45 -3.44 16.09
CA PRO A 77 -0.01 -3.24 16.19
C PRO A 77 0.78 -4.52 15.90
N HIS A 78 1.79 -4.38 15.04
CA HIS A 78 2.72 -5.42 14.61
C HIS A 78 2.09 -6.60 13.85
N GLY A 79 0.76 -6.61 13.68
CA GLY A 79 0.04 -7.69 13.02
C GLY A 79 -0.52 -7.30 11.66
N ARG A 80 -1.31 -6.25 11.60
CA ARG A 80 -1.91 -5.80 10.34
C ARG A 80 -2.36 -4.36 10.36
N LEU A 81 -2.35 -3.76 9.19
CA LEU A 81 -2.99 -2.49 8.86
C LEU A 81 -3.95 -2.71 7.70
N VAL A 82 -5.13 -2.17 7.79
CA VAL A 82 -6.13 -2.26 6.71
C VAL A 82 -6.67 -0.88 6.45
N ASP A 83 -6.60 -0.43 5.21
CA ASP A 83 -7.20 0.82 4.77
C ASP A 83 -8.27 0.59 3.70
N GLY A 84 -9.34 1.36 3.80
CA GLY A 84 -10.33 1.54 2.76
C GLY A 84 -10.19 2.92 2.11
N ALA A 85 -10.88 3.17 1.02
CA ALA A 85 -10.92 4.48 0.39
C ALA A 85 -12.32 5.08 0.40
N ARG A 86 -12.44 6.31 0.94
CA ARG A 86 -13.66 7.13 0.82
C ARG A 86 -13.68 7.91 -0.49
N LYS A 87 -12.51 8.32 -0.98
CA LYS A 87 -12.33 8.97 -2.28
C LYS A 87 -11.14 8.36 -2.98
N SER A 88 -11.35 7.79 -4.14
CA SER A 88 -10.34 7.20 -5.01
C SER A 88 -10.88 7.00 -6.43
N PRO A 89 -10.03 6.66 -7.42
CA PRO A 89 -10.50 6.29 -8.74
C PRO A 89 -11.20 4.91 -8.80
N PHE A 90 -11.16 4.15 -7.71
CA PHE A 90 -11.80 2.84 -7.61
C PHE A 90 -13.22 2.95 -7.07
N ARG A 91 -14.12 2.07 -7.51
CA ARG A 91 -15.44 1.90 -6.93
C ARG A 91 -15.41 1.21 -5.57
N HIS A 92 -14.46 0.27 -5.42
CA HIS A 92 -14.15 -0.42 -4.18
C HIS A 92 -12.63 -0.48 -4.02
N TRP A 93 -12.16 -0.24 -2.83
CA TRP A 93 -10.76 -0.36 -2.45
C TRP A 93 -10.64 -0.76 -0.99
N ARG A 94 -9.92 -1.83 -0.75
CA ARG A 94 -9.51 -2.26 0.57
C ARG A 94 -8.12 -2.85 0.48
N HIS A 95 -7.17 -2.27 1.18
CA HIS A 95 -5.79 -2.68 1.16
C HIS A 95 -5.37 -3.17 2.55
N SER A 96 -4.93 -4.41 2.63
CA SER A 96 -4.46 -5.03 3.85
C SER A 96 -2.95 -5.24 3.77
N HIS A 97 -2.23 -4.72 4.77
CA HIS A 97 -0.84 -5.07 5.05
C HIS A 97 -0.83 -6.08 6.18
N LEU A 98 -0.33 -7.27 5.93
CA LEU A 98 -0.20 -8.34 6.92
C LEU A 98 1.28 -8.52 7.25
N PHE A 99 1.61 -8.56 8.53
CA PHE A 99 2.99 -8.67 9.02
C PHE A 99 3.14 -9.96 9.82
N ALA A 100 3.92 -10.91 9.30
CA ALA A 100 4.18 -12.18 9.96
C ALA A 100 5.66 -12.26 10.36
N ASP A 101 5.91 -12.57 11.63
CA ASP A 101 7.25 -12.86 12.12
C ASP A 101 7.70 -14.23 11.60
N VAL A 102 8.81 -14.24 10.88
CA VAL A 102 9.37 -15.45 10.26
C VAL A 102 10.89 -15.48 10.41
N PRO A 103 11.53 -16.65 10.28
CA PRO A 103 12.99 -16.68 10.20
C PRO A 103 13.54 -15.75 9.12
N GLY A 104 14.43 -14.84 9.50
CA GLY A 104 15.02 -13.85 8.60
C GLY A 104 14.28 -12.50 8.53
N GLY A 105 13.26 -12.27 9.38
CA GLY A 105 12.61 -10.99 9.54
C GLY A 105 11.08 -11.03 9.45
N THR A 106 10.48 -10.15 8.68
CA THR A 106 9.03 -10.05 8.52
C THR A 106 8.62 -10.44 7.11
N LEU A 107 7.72 -11.41 6.99
CA LEU A 107 6.99 -11.63 5.75
C LEU A 107 5.82 -10.65 5.71
N MET A 108 5.95 -9.61 4.89
CA MET A 108 4.87 -8.66 4.63
C MET A 108 4.06 -9.10 3.42
N THR A 109 2.74 -9.18 3.57
CA THR A 109 1.82 -9.49 2.49
C THR A 109 0.89 -8.31 2.26
N ASP A 110 0.94 -7.77 1.06
CA ASP A 110 -0.04 -6.79 0.56
C ASP A 110 -1.17 -7.52 -0.14
N ARG A 111 -2.39 -7.29 0.31
CA ARG A 111 -3.61 -7.81 -0.29
C ARG A 111 -4.54 -6.65 -0.63
N VAL A 112 -4.83 -6.46 -1.91
CA VAL A 112 -5.70 -5.40 -2.42
C VAL A 112 -6.97 -6.01 -2.98
N GLU A 113 -8.10 -5.63 -2.41
CA GLU A 113 -9.43 -5.90 -2.92
C GLU A 113 -9.95 -4.65 -3.60
N TYR A 114 -10.29 -4.75 -4.89
CA TYR A 114 -10.64 -3.57 -5.68
C TYR A 114 -11.68 -3.86 -6.74
N SER A 115 -12.39 -2.81 -7.17
CA SER A 115 -13.21 -2.84 -8.38
C SER A 115 -13.16 -1.50 -9.11
N LEU A 116 -13.25 -1.56 -10.43
CA LEU A 116 -13.29 -0.38 -11.29
C LEU A 116 -14.73 0.12 -11.48
N PRO A 117 -14.94 1.43 -11.71
CA PRO A 117 -16.29 1.99 -11.84
C PRO A 117 -17.03 1.66 -13.14
N LEU A 118 -16.34 1.19 -14.18
CA LEU A 118 -16.84 1.13 -15.56
C LEU A 118 -17.65 -0.14 -15.91
N GLY A 119 -18.31 -0.80 -14.96
CA GLY A 119 -19.19 -1.95 -15.23
C GLY A 119 -18.49 -3.10 -15.96
N LEU A 120 -19.02 -3.53 -17.11
CA LEU A 120 -18.45 -4.63 -17.91
C LEU A 120 -17.08 -4.27 -18.50
N LEU A 121 -16.89 -3.04 -18.95
CA LEU A 121 -15.62 -2.56 -19.45
C LEU A 121 -14.57 -2.54 -18.34
N GLY A 122 -14.96 -2.12 -17.12
CA GLY A 122 -14.10 -2.18 -15.96
C GLY A 122 -13.66 -3.61 -15.64
N ARG A 123 -14.52 -4.60 -15.75
CA ARG A 123 -14.19 -6.01 -15.55
C ARG A 123 -13.19 -6.56 -16.58
N LEU A 124 -13.30 -6.11 -17.83
CA LEU A 124 -12.36 -6.52 -18.88
C LEU A 124 -10.97 -5.90 -18.64
N LEU A 125 -10.91 -4.60 -18.32
CA LEU A 125 -9.68 -3.89 -17.98
C LEU A 125 -9.03 -4.48 -16.72
N ASP A 126 -9.83 -4.87 -15.74
CA ASP A 126 -9.39 -5.47 -14.50
C ASP A 126 -8.59 -6.76 -14.71
N LYS A 127 -9.15 -7.68 -15.50
CA LYS A 127 -8.49 -8.97 -15.76
C LYS A 127 -7.19 -8.89 -16.57
N THR A 128 -6.99 -7.82 -17.30
CA THR A 128 -5.85 -7.65 -18.23
C THR A 128 -4.89 -6.57 -17.76
N VAL A 129 -5.35 -5.31 -17.75
CA VAL A 129 -4.51 -4.15 -17.50
C VAL A 129 -4.18 -3.98 -16.02
N MET A 130 -5.19 -4.07 -15.14
CA MET A 130 -4.97 -3.77 -13.72
C MET A 130 -4.06 -4.78 -13.04
N LYS A 131 -4.12 -6.05 -13.40
CA LYS A 131 -3.21 -7.05 -12.87
C LYS A 131 -1.76 -6.73 -13.21
N LEU A 132 -1.48 -6.29 -14.44
CA LEU A 132 -0.13 -5.85 -14.86
C LEU A 132 0.31 -4.59 -14.13
N VAL A 133 -0.59 -3.60 -14.00
CA VAL A 133 -0.32 -2.34 -13.30
C VAL A 133 0.04 -2.60 -11.84
N PHE A 134 -0.77 -3.39 -11.12
CA PHE A 134 -0.49 -3.73 -9.72
C PHE A 134 0.78 -4.56 -9.58
N THR A 135 1.00 -5.54 -10.46
CA THR A 135 2.22 -6.34 -10.42
C THR A 135 3.46 -5.45 -10.54
N ALA A 136 3.51 -4.56 -11.53
CA ALA A 136 4.63 -3.65 -11.73
C ALA A 136 4.82 -2.70 -10.53
N MET A 137 3.72 -2.11 -10.03
CA MET A 137 3.74 -1.18 -8.92
C MET A 137 4.23 -1.85 -7.63
N PHE A 138 3.71 -3.02 -7.29
CA PHE A 138 4.10 -3.71 -6.06
C PHE A 138 5.48 -4.35 -6.15
N ILE A 139 5.96 -4.78 -7.32
CA ILE A 139 7.36 -5.18 -7.51
C ILE A 139 8.28 -4.00 -7.18
N ALA A 140 8.02 -2.82 -7.74
CA ALA A 140 8.82 -1.63 -7.48
C ALA A 140 8.75 -1.20 -6.02
N ARG A 141 7.55 -1.19 -5.43
CA ARG A 141 7.33 -0.83 -4.03
C ARG A 141 8.03 -1.78 -3.07
N HIS A 142 7.87 -3.09 -3.23
CA HIS A 142 8.53 -4.09 -2.40
C HIS A 142 10.05 -4.03 -2.51
N LYS A 143 10.59 -3.80 -3.72
CA LYS A 143 12.02 -3.58 -3.91
C LYS A 143 12.51 -2.37 -3.13
N ALA A 144 11.80 -1.25 -3.22
CA ALA A 144 12.14 -0.02 -2.49
C ALA A 144 12.05 -0.20 -0.97
N THR A 145 11.02 -0.90 -0.49
CA THR A 145 10.86 -1.22 0.94
C THR A 145 12.01 -2.09 1.46
N ARG A 146 12.41 -3.12 0.72
CA ARG A 146 13.57 -3.95 1.08
C ARG A 146 14.85 -3.12 1.14
N GLN A 147 15.07 -2.22 0.18
CA GLN A 147 16.24 -1.35 0.16
C GLN A 147 16.24 -0.37 1.33
N PHE A 148 15.08 0.14 1.71
CA PHE A 148 14.94 1.02 2.87
C PHE A 148 15.40 0.32 4.15
N PHE A 149 14.86 -0.85 4.47
CA PHE A 149 15.23 -1.58 5.69
C PHE A 149 16.67 -2.10 5.65
N PHE A 150 17.20 -2.44 4.49
CA PHE A 150 18.60 -2.84 4.36
C PHE A 150 19.56 -1.68 4.66
N LYS A 151 19.28 -0.47 4.18
CA LYS A 151 20.12 0.72 4.43
C LYS A 151 20.09 1.16 5.88
N GLU A 152 18.98 1.04 6.57
CA GLU A 152 18.86 1.42 7.98
C GLU A 152 19.72 0.55 8.91
N LYS A 153 20.14 -0.64 8.47
CA LYS A 153 21.02 -1.54 9.23
C LYS A 153 22.52 -1.33 8.98
N LEU A 154 22.87 -0.58 7.95
CA LEU A 154 24.27 -0.25 7.71
C LEU A 154 24.70 0.81 8.74
N PRO A 155 25.84 0.61 9.46
CA PRO A 155 26.40 1.67 10.30
C PRO A 155 26.64 2.88 9.41
N GLY A 156 26.16 4.03 9.84
CA GLY A 156 26.29 5.27 9.10
C GLY A 156 27.75 5.56 8.77
N GLU A 157 28.02 5.89 7.50
CA GLU A 157 29.25 6.52 7.08
C GLU A 157 29.36 7.94 7.64
#